data_bcd9c4707db44dc6b469d034fb5c8e31
#
_entry.id   bcd9c4707db44dc6b469d034fb5c8e31
#
_cell.length_a   1.000
_cell.length_b   1.000
_cell.length_c   1.000
_cell.angle_alpha   90.00
_cell.angle_beta   90.00
_cell.angle_gamma   90.00
#
_symmetry.space_group_name_H-M   'P 1'
#
loop_
_entity.id
_entity.type
_entity.pdbx_description
1 polymer ?
#
loop_
_entity_poly.entity_id
_entity_poly.type
_entity_poly.pdbx_seq_one_letter_code
_entity_poly.pdbx_strand_id
1 'polypeptide(L)'
;MGKVGRIVYPDTCILIYWLERNSTYVDAILQRLRPALESPPILVFTELTRMECRVKPLQTDNQIQLAAYDRVFSTPGYRFEKLTREVFDVATELRAQYGLKAPDAIHLAAALSSGCDEIWTNDDRLAKAAAGRIGVFNVKERNVTYT
;
A
#
# COMPACT_ATOMS: atom_id res chain seq x y z
N MET A 1 4.85 -2.16 -27.83
CA MET A 1 3.81 -2.16 -26.81
C MET A 1 4.42 -2.03 -25.44
N GLY A 2 4.00 -1.03 -24.70
CA GLY A 2 4.45 -0.85 -23.33
C GLY A 2 3.97 -1.98 -22.43
N LYS A 3 4.83 -2.48 -21.55
CA LYS A 3 4.41 -3.37 -20.48
C LYS A 3 3.42 -2.65 -19.58
N VAL A 4 2.36 -3.33 -19.18
CA VAL A 4 1.47 -2.84 -18.13
C VAL A 4 2.31 -2.65 -16.87
N GLY A 5 2.14 -1.53 -16.16
CA GLY A 5 2.82 -1.29 -14.90
C GLY A 5 2.47 -2.36 -13.86
N ARG A 6 3.36 -2.54 -12.89
CA ARG A 6 3.13 -3.45 -11.78
C ARG A 6 1.90 -3.01 -10.99
N ILE A 7 1.18 -3.97 -10.48
CA ILE A 7 0.02 -3.73 -9.61
C ILE A 7 0.52 -3.78 -8.17
N VAL A 8 0.39 -2.66 -7.49
CA VAL A 8 1.01 -2.43 -6.17
C VAL A 8 -0.03 -2.04 -5.14
N TYR A 9 0.03 -2.68 -3.99
CA TYR A 9 -0.75 -2.30 -2.82
C TYR A 9 0.15 -1.53 -1.85
N PRO A 10 0.03 -0.22 -1.74
CA PRO A 10 0.79 0.53 -0.75
C PRO A 10 0.07 0.46 0.60
N ASP A 11 0.78 -0.01 1.63
CA ASP A 11 0.30 0.12 2.99
C ASP A 11 0.09 1.61 3.32
N THR A 12 -0.80 1.92 4.22
CA THR A 12 -1.17 3.30 4.55
C THR A 12 0.03 4.17 4.87
N CYS A 13 1.01 3.64 5.60
CA CYS A 13 2.23 4.39 5.95
C CYS A 13 2.98 4.89 4.71
N ILE A 14 2.97 4.16 3.62
CA ILE A 14 3.65 4.54 2.38
C ILE A 14 2.99 5.78 1.77
N LEU A 15 1.66 5.81 1.75
CA LEU A 15 0.93 6.99 1.25
C LEU A 15 1.19 8.21 2.13
N ILE A 16 1.21 8.02 3.44
CA ILE A 16 1.50 9.09 4.39
C ILE A 16 2.91 9.63 4.17
N TYR A 17 3.92 8.76 4.06
CA TYR A 17 5.29 9.18 3.80
C TYR A 17 5.43 9.95 2.48
N TRP A 18 4.70 9.51 1.46
CA TRP A 18 4.71 10.18 0.16
C TRP A 18 4.07 11.56 0.22
N LEU A 19 2.81 11.62 0.68
CA LEU A 19 2.03 12.87 0.61
C LEU A 19 2.42 13.88 1.68
N GLU A 20 2.91 13.42 2.84
CA GLU A 20 3.42 14.31 3.89
C GLU A 20 4.92 14.58 3.77
N ARG A 21 5.55 14.09 2.71
CA ARG A 21 6.96 14.35 2.39
C ARG A 21 7.92 13.94 3.50
N ASN A 22 7.79 12.71 3.99
CA ASN A 22 8.71 12.18 5.00
C ASN A 22 10.14 12.23 4.48
N SER A 23 11.02 12.97 5.17
CA SER A 23 12.38 13.23 4.69
C SER A 23 13.26 11.98 4.56
N THR A 24 12.95 10.93 5.31
CA THR A 24 13.72 9.68 5.29
C THR A 24 13.31 8.78 4.12
N TYR A 25 12.02 8.71 3.79
CA TYR A 25 11.49 7.68 2.91
C TYR A 25 10.92 8.18 1.58
N VAL A 26 10.64 9.48 1.45
CA VAL A 26 9.93 10.00 0.28
C VAL A 26 10.69 9.74 -1.02
N ASP A 27 12.01 9.89 -1.03
CA ASP A 27 12.79 9.71 -2.25
C ASP A 27 12.75 8.27 -2.76
N ALA A 28 12.86 7.29 -1.86
CA ALA A 28 12.77 5.88 -2.22
C ALA A 28 11.39 5.54 -2.80
N ILE A 29 10.34 6.11 -2.22
CA ILE A 29 8.97 5.92 -2.70
C ILE A 29 8.78 6.55 -4.07
N LEU A 30 9.25 7.79 -4.27
CA LEU A 30 9.13 8.49 -5.55
C LEU A 30 9.87 7.76 -6.67
N GLN A 31 11.03 7.20 -6.39
CA GLN A 31 11.77 6.40 -7.37
C GLN A 31 10.95 5.19 -7.84
N ARG A 32 10.15 4.61 -6.96
CA ARG A 32 9.28 3.48 -7.29
C ARG A 32 8.02 3.90 -8.03
N LEU A 33 7.49 5.06 -7.69
CA LEU A 33 6.29 5.60 -8.35
C LEU A 33 6.59 6.12 -9.76
N ARG A 34 7.82 6.56 -10.01
CA ARG A 34 8.24 7.14 -11.29
C ARG A 34 9.53 6.50 -11.77
N PRO A 35 9.50 5.19 -12.09
CA PRO A 35 10.71 4.52 -12.58
C PRO A 35 11.09 5.08 -13.95
N ALA A 36 12.41 5.26 -14.17
CA ALA A 36 12.92 5.90 -15.38
C ALA A 36 12.71 5.07 -16.64
N LEU A 37 12.74 3.74 -16.52
CA LEU A 37 12.76 2.81 -17.66
C LEU A 37 11.54 1.88 -17.70
N GLU A 38 10.62 2.02 -16.77
CA GLU A 38 9.44 1.15 -16.66
C GLU A 38 8.17 1.98 -16.64
N SER A 39 7.03 1.33 -16.91
CA SER A 39 5.74 1.97 -16.74
C SER A 39 5.48 2.24 -15.24
N PRO A 40 4.83 3.36 -14.89
CA PRO A 40 4.45 3.62 -13.51
C PRO A 40 3.56 2.51 -12.95
N PRO A 41 3.65 2.21 -11.65
CA PRO A 41 2.79 1.21 -11.04
C PRO A 41 1.33 1.66 -11.01
N ILE A 42 0.44 0.68 -11.04
CA ILE A 42 -0.98 0.88 -10.78
C ILE A 42 -1.19 0.63 -9.29
N LEU A 43 -1.63 1.64 -8.56
CA LEU A 43 -1.86 1.50 -7.13
C LEU A 43 -3.27 0.95 -6.86
N VAL A 44 -3.35 0.10 -5.87
CA VAL A 44 -4.58 -0.52 -5.39
C VAL A 44 -4.80 -0.11 -3.95
N PHE A 45 -6.02 0.32 -3.64
CA PHE A 45 -6.42 0.77 -2.32
C PHE A 45 -7.69 0.03 -1.87
N THR A 46 -7.98 0.12 -0.59
CA THR A 46 -9.28 -0.25 -0.02
C THR A 46 -9.85 0.92 0.76
N GLU A 47 -11.09 0.81 1.19
CA GLU A 47 -11.70 1.83 2.05
C GLU A 47 -11.00 1.93 3.41
N LEU A 48 -10.32 0.88 3.86
CA LEU A 48 -9.48 0.94 5.05
C LEU A 48 -8.31 1.91 4.85
N THR A 49 -7.63 1.82 3.71
CA THR A 49 -6.55 2.75 3.32
C THR A 49 -7.06 4.19 3.34
N ARG A 50 -8.21 4.42 2.70
CA ARG A 50 -8.81 5.74 2.60
C ARG A 50 -9.16 6.30 3.98
N MET A 51 -9.78 5.50 4.82
CA MET A 51 -10.11 5.90 6.20
C MET A 51 -8.86 6.28 6.98
N GLU A 52 -7.85 5.42 6.98
CA GLU A 52 -6.62 5.65 7.75
C GLU A 52 -5.87 6.90 7.30
N CYS A 53 -5.86 7.19 5.99
CA CYS A 53 -5.22 8.39 5.46
C CYS A 53 -5.97 9.67 5.81
N ARG A 54 -7.29 9.63 5.92
CA ARG A 54 -8.13 10.81 6.07
C ARG A 54 -8.38 11.22 7.52
N VAL A 55 -8.11 10.36 8.49
CA VAL A 55 -8.37 10.65 9.91
C VAL A 55 -7.62 11.89 10.38
N LYS A 56 -6.31 11.94 10.21
CA LYS A 56 -5.48 13.04 10.71
C LYS A 56 -5.81 14.38 10.04
N PRO A 57 -5.93 14.47 8.71
CA PRO A 57 -6.32 15.72 8.07
C PRO A 57 -7.68 16.24 8.54
N LEU A 58 -8.64 15.37 8.80
CA LEU A 58 -9.93 15.77 9.36
C LEU A 58 -9.82 16.26 10.80
N GLN A 59 -9.02 15.57 11.63
CA GLN A 59 -8.80 15.97 13.02
C GLN A 59 -8.12 17.33 13.13
N THR A 60 -7.23 17.64 12.20
CA THR A 60 -6.44 18.87 12.22
C THR A 60 -7.00 19.97 11.31
N ASP A 61 -8.14 19.73 10.69
CA ASP A 61 -8.77 20.63 9.71
C ASP A 61 -7.81 21.05 8.59
N ASN A 62 -7.01 20.10 8.12
CA ASN A 62 -6.04 20.34 7.05
C ASN A 62 -6.67 20.01 5.70
N GLN A 63 -7.33 21.00 5.10
CA GLN A 63 -8.06 20.83 3.83
C GLN A 63 -7.11 20.56 2.65
N ILE A 64 -5.91 21.14 2.68
CA ILE A 64 -4.91 20.93 1.61
C ILE A 64 -4.47 19.48 1.59
N GLN A 65 -4.15 18.92 2.75
CA GLN A 65 -3.73 17.53 2.88
C GLN A 65 -4.85 16.56 2.52
N LEU A 66 -6.06 16.85 2.98
CA LEU A 66 -7.24 16.05 2.66
C LEU A 66 -7.46 15.99 1.14
N ALA A 67 -7.38 17.14 0.46
CA ALA A 67 -7.52 17.21 -0.99
C ALA A 67 -6.41 16.45 -1.71
N ALA A 68 -5.19 16.45 -1.16
CA ALA A 68 -4.08 15.70 -1.74
C ALA A 68 -4.32 14.19 -1.71
N TYR A 69 -4.80 13.66 -0.60
CA TYR A 69 -5.20 12.25 -0.52
C TYR A 69 -6.34 11.93 -1.49
N ASP A 70 -7.36 12.77 -1.52
CA ASP A 70 -8.52 12.53 -2.40
C ASP A 70 -8.12 12.54 -3.88
N ARG A 71 -7.13 13.34 -4.28
CA ARG A 71 -6.60 13.32 -5.65
C ARG A 71 -5.91 11.99 -5.97
N VAL A 72 -5.13 11.45 -5.04
CA VAL A 72 -4.48 10.15 -5.23
C VAL A 72 -5.54 9.07 -5.40
N PHE A 73 -6.54 9.04 -4.53
CA PHE A 73 -7.60 8.03 -4.59
C PHE A 73 -8.48 8.15 -5.84
N SER A 74 -8.51 9.31 -6.47
CA SER A 74 -9.29 9.57 -7.70
C SER A 74 -8.47 9.45 -8.98
N THR A 75 -7.21 9.05 -8.88
CA THR A 75 -6.32 8.97 -10.04
C THR A 75 -6.83 7.93 -11.04
N PRO A 76 -7.04 8.31 -12.33
CA PRO A 76 -7.46 7.36 -13.34
C PRO A 76 -6.49 6.18 -13.46
N GLY A 77 -7.03 4.98 -13.56
CA GLY A 77 -6.25 3.75 -13.65
C GLY A 77 -5.89 3.12 -12.32
N TYR A 78 -5.96 3.84 -11.21
CA TYR A 78 -5.82 3.26 -9.88
C TYR A 78 -7.10 2.53 -9.51
N ARG A 79 -7.00 1.57 -8.59
CA ARG A 79 -8.12 0.67 -8.26
C ARG A 79 -8.49 0.76 -6.79
N PHE A 80 -9.80 0.67 -6.52
CA PHE A 80 -10.32 0.38 -5.19
C PHE A 80 -10.88 -1.03 -5.18
N GLU A 81 -10.37 -1.86 -4.28
CA GLU A 81 -10.84 -3.22 -4.10
C GLU A 81 -11.77 -3.30 -2.91
N LYS A 82 -12.81 -4.12 -3.03
CA LYS A 82 -13.80 -4.30 -1.97
C LYS A 82 -13.24 -5.18 -0.87
N LEU A 83 -13.56 -4.86 0.38
CA LEU A 83 -13.27 -5.68 1.54
C LEU A 83 -14.41 -6.70 1.70
N THR A 84 -14.26 -7.82 1.02
CA THR A 84 -15.25 -8.89 1.00
C THR A 84 -15.07 -9.84 2.18
N ARG A 85 -16.03 -10.76 2.36
CA ARG A 85 -15.89 -11.83 3.36
C ARG A 85 -14.63 -12.65 3.11
N GLU A 86 -14.31 -12.96 1.85
CA GLU A 86 -13.11 -13.72 1.48
C GLU A 86 -11.84 -13.01 1.92
N VAL A 87 -11.78 -11.70 1.78
CA VAL A 87 -10.64 -10.90 2.27
C VAL A 87 -10.52 -11.04 3.79
N PHE A 88 -11.61 -10.95 4.52
CA PHE A 88 -11.60 -11.09 5.97
C PHE A 88 -11.24 -12.51 6.41
N ASP A 89 -11.64 -13.52 5.67
CA ASP A 89 -11.25 -14.91 5.97
C ASP A 89 -9.76 -15.11 5.83
N VAL A 90 -9.14 -14.57 4.77
CA VAL A 90 -7.68 -14.59 4.59
C VAL A 90 -7.00 -13.79 5.69
N ALA A 91 -7.51 -12.61 6.03
CA ALA A 91 -6.98 -11.80 7.12
C ALA A 91 -7.02 -12.54 8.46
N THR A 92 -8.08 -13.28 8.71
CA THR A 92 -8.22 -14.10 9.93
C THR A 92 -7.12 -15.16 10.00
N GLU A 93 -6.85 -15.86 8.91
CA GLU A 93 -5.77 -16.84 8.84
C GLU A 93 -4.40 -16.20 9.04
N LEU A 94 -4.16 -15.04 8.42
CA LEU A 94 -2.90 -14.30 8.58
C LEU A 94 -2.68 -13.86 10.02
N ARG A 95 -3.72 -13.40 10.70
CA ARG A 95 -3.63 -13.05 12.11
C ARG A 95 -3.32 -14.26 12.99
N ALA A 96 -3.99 -15.36 12.71
CA ALA A 96 -3.78 -16.59 13.48
C ALA A 96 -2.36 -17.12 13.31
N GLN A 97 -1.82 -17.07 12.11
CA GLN A 97 -0.51 -17.62 11.77
C GLN A 97 0.65 -16.70 12.18
N TYR A 98 0.52 -15.39 11.97
CA TYR A 98 1.63 -14.43 12.14
C TYR A 98 1.43 -13.44 13.28
N GLY A 99 0.27 -13.41 13.91
CA GLY A 99 -0.02 -12.46 14.99
C GLY A 99 -0.10 -11.01 14.53
N LEU A 100 -0.48 -10.78 13.26
CA LEU A 100 -0.63 -9.43 12.73
C LEU A 100 -1.77 -8.69 13.43
N LYS A 101 -1.64 -7.36 13.53
CA LYS A 101 -2.76 -6.51 13.93
C LYS A 101 -3.83 -6.55 12.84
N ALA A 102 -5.08 -6.32 13.23
CA ALA A 102 -6.21 -6.42 12.30
C ALA A 102 -6.04 -5.57 11.04
N PRO A 103 -5.67 -4.27 11.12
CA PRO A 103 -5.47 -3.47 9.89
C PRO A 103 -4.40 -4.05 8.97
N ASP A 104 -3.28 -4.49 9.52
CA ASP A 104 -2.17 -5.03 8.72
C ASP A 104 -2.57 -6.32 8.01
N ALA A 105 -3.29 -7.20 8.72
CA ALA A 105 -3.80 -8.43 8.14
C ALA A 105 -4.80 -8.17 7.01
N ILE A 106 -5.66 -7.16 7.18
CA ILE A 106 -6.65 -6.77 6.16
C ILE A 106 -5.95 -6.22 4.92
N HIS A 107 -4.94 -5.36 5.09
CA HIS A 107 -4.17 -4.84 3.97
C HIS A 107 -3.48 -5.94 3.18
N LEU A 108 -2.80 -6.85 3.88
CA LEU A 108 -2.12 -7.96 3.21
C LEU A 108 -3.12 -8.88 2.51
N ALA A 109 -4.21 -9.22 3.18
CA ALA A 109 -5.26 -10.05 2.59
C ALA A 109 -5.86 -9.41 1.33
N ALA A 110 -6.11 -8.10 1.36
CA ALA A 110 -6.62 -7.36 0.20
C ALA A 110 -5.62 -7.39 -0.96
N ALA A 111 -4.34 -7.17 -0.67
CA ALA A 111 -3.28 -7.22 -1.68
C ALA A 111 -3.22 -8.61 -2.35
N LEU A 112 -3.27 -9.67 -1.56
CA LEU A 112 -3.25 -11.04 -2.07
C LEU A 112 -4.50 -11.37 -2.89
N SER A 113 -5.67 -10.98 -2.39
CA SER A 113 -6.95 -11.27 -3.04
C SER A 113 -7.16 -10.48 -4.34
N SER A 114 -6.54 -9.31 -4.45
CA SER A 114 -6.63 -8.44 -5.64
C SER A 114 -5.62 -8.81 -6.72
N GLY A 115 -4.77 -9.80 -6.50
CA GLY A 115 -3.75 -10.19 -7.47
C GLY A 115 -2.64 -9.15 -7.64
N CYS A 116 -2.31 -8.41 -6.60
CA CYS A 116 -1.22 -7.44 -6.65
C CYS A 116 0.14 -8.15 -6.82
N ASP A 117 1.03 -7.50 -7.55
CA ASP A 117 2.40 -7.98 -7.75
C ASP A 117 3.27 -7.71 -6.53
N GLU A 118 3.02 -6.59 -5.86
CA GLU A 118 3.83 -6.14 -4.73
C GLU A 118 2.97 -5.49 -3.65
N ILE A 119 3.43 -5.59 -2.41
CA ILE A 119 2.98 -4.76 -1.30
C ILE A 119 4.15 -3.88 -0.83
N TRP A 120 3.88 -2.61 -0.58
CA TRP A 120 4.87 -1.67 -0.06
C TRP A 120 4.54 -1.33 1.38
N THR A 121 5.51 -1.43 2.28
CA THR A 121 5.28 -1.23 3.71
C THR A 121 6.55 -0.74 4.41
N ASN A 122 6.41 -0.29 5.65
CA ASN A 122 7.51 -0.07 6.58
C ASN A 122 7.47 -1.04 7.75
N ASP A 123 6.48 -1.92 7.81
CA ASP A 123 6.26 -2.82 8.93
C ASP A 123 6.97 -4.15 8.68
N ASP A 124 7.96 -4.45 9.53
CA ASP A 124 8.77 -5.66 9.38
C ASP A 124 7.95 -6.94 9.57
N ARG A 125 6.95 -6.89 10.45
CA ARG A 125 6.09 -8.03 10.72
C ARG A 125 5.18 -8.32 9.52
N LEU A 126 4.63 -7.28 8.92
CA LEU A 126 3.84 -7.39 7.69
C LEU A 126 4.70 -7.89 6.53
N ALA A 127 5.89 -7.34 6.35
CA ALA A 127 6.83 -7.75 5.32
C ALA A 127 7.17 -9.23 5.45
N LYS A 128 7.41 -9.72 6.66
CA LYS A 128 7.71 -11.13 6.93
C LYS A 128 6.53 -12.03 6.57
N ALA A 129 5.32 -11.65 6.93
CA ALA A 129 4.11 -12.42 6.59
C ALA A 129 3.85 -12.44 5.07
N ALA A 130 4.18 -11.37 4.37
CA ALA A 130 4.01 -11.25 2.92
C ALA A 130 5.07 -12.03 2.13
N ALA A 131 6.25 -12.23 2.67
CA ALA A 131 7.37 -12.87 1.98
C ALA A 131 7.00 -14.27 1.49
N GLY A 132 7.33 -14.56 0.22
CA GLY A 132 6.99 -15.84 -0.41
C GLY A 132 5.57 -15.92 -0.97
N ARG A 133 4.72 -14.93 -0.69
CA ARG A 133 3.34 -14.86 -1.17
C ARG A 133 3.16 -13.78 -2.24
N ILE A 134 3.89 -12.70 -2.11
CA ILE A 134 3.79 -11.49 -2.94
C ILE A 134 5.14 -10.78 -2.89
N GLY A 135 5.47 -10.00 -3.90
CA GLY A 135 6.67 -9.16 -3.86
C GLY A 135 6.56 -8.14 -2.74
N VAL A 136 7.65 -7.86 -2.05
CA VAL A 136 7.67 -6.94 -0.90
C VAL A 136 8.70 -5.84 -1.13
N PHE A 137 8.26 -4.59 -1.02
CA PHE A 137 9.15 -3.45 -0.86
C PHE A 137 9.02 -2.95 0.57
N ASN A 138 10.03 -3.24 1.39
CA ASN A 138 10.14 -2.65 2.72
C ASN A 138 10.97 -1.39 2.60
N VAL A 139 10.34 -0.23 2.79
CA VAL A 139 10.96 1.07 2.57
C VAL A 139 12.16 1.31 3.49
N LYS A 140 12.21 0.65 4.64
CA LYS A 140 13.33 0.74 5.58
C LYS A 140 14.60 0.09 5.04
N GLU A 141 14.46 -0.97 4.25
CA GLU A 141 15.60 -1.74 3.74
C GLU A 141 16.15 -1.19 2.44
N ARG A 142 15.43 -0.27 1.78
CA ARG A 142 15.78 0.36 0.49
C ARG A 142 16.01 -0.63 -0.67
N ASN A 143 15.92 -1.94 -0.43
CA ASN A 143 16.08 -2.98 -1.43
C ASN A 143 14.77 -3.71 -1.62
N VAL A 144 14.45 -4.05 -2.88
CA VAL A 144 13.33 -4.92 -3.18
C VAL A 144 13.80 -6.35 -3.04
N THR A 145 13.11 -7.10 -2.20
CA THR A 145 13.28 -8.54 -2.18
C THR A 145 12.22 -9.12 -3.11
N TYR A 146 12.66 -9.53 -4.29
CA TYR A 146 11.82 -10.33 -5.17
C TYR A 146 11.94 -11.79 -4.72
N THR A 147 10.85 -12.36 -4.37
CA THR A 147 10.79 -13.81 -4.18
C THR A 147 10.15 -14.46 -5.37
#